data_44177f47ab7962ffe521deafd2e33775
#
_entry.id   44177f47ab7962ffe521deafd2e33775
#
_cell.length_a   1.000
_cell.length_b   1.000
_cell.length_c   1.000
_cell.angle_alpha   90.00
_cell.angle_beta   90.00
_cell.angle_gamma   90.00
#
_symmetry.space_group_name_H-M   'P 1'
#
loop_
_entity.id
_entity.type
_entity.pdbx_description
1 polymer ?
#
loop_
_entity_poly.entity_id
_entity_poly.type
_entity_poly.pdbx_seq_one_letter_code
_entity_poly.pdbx_strand_id
1 'polypeptide(L)'
;KKLARPVRWTAERSESFLSDAHGRDHVTKIELACEKDGTFLAFRTETYANVGAYLSNFSTATPTFLHGTLMAGPYKVPNVYVNVKTVFTNTAPVDAYRGAGRPEATFSLERVIDKMCRELGLDAFEVRRKNFLTPDQFPYTTPVGLVYDTGNYQATLEKAIEMADVAGFGARVAASKARGKLRGLGLSTWIEACGIAPSHLVGVLGSRVGLYDAATVRVNATGNISVMVGAHSHGQGHETVFAQIVAEKLGIPESSVEIVHGDTSKIPFGMGS
;
A
#
# COMPACT_ATOMS: atom_id res chain seq x y z
N LYS A 1 2.00 -33.49 11.19
CA LYS A 1 1.87 -34.47 12.33
C LYS A 1 1.49 -35.85 11.82
N LYS A 2 0.49 -36.01 10.92
CA LYS A 2 0.07 -37.35 10.43
C LYS A 2 1.19 -38.15 9.78
N LEU A 3 2.11 -37.50 9.07
CA LEU A 3 3.19 -38.18 8.33
C LEU A 3 4.50 -38.29 9.08
N ALA A 4 4.66 -37.64 10.24
CA ALA A 4 5.87 -37.56 11.05
C ALA A 4 7.14 -37.22 10.24
N ARG A 5 7.02 -36.49 9.17
CA ARG A 5 8.11 -36.05 8.29
C ARG A 5 7.81 -34.69 7.64
N PRO A 6 8.84 -33.95 7.21
CA PRO A 6 8.65 -32.73 6.45
C PRO A 6 7.85 -32.96 5.16
N VAL A 7 6.98 -32.01 4.84
CA VAL A 7 6.17 -32.00 3.61
C VAL A 7 6.40 -30.67 2.93
N ARG A 8 6.66 -30.72 1.63
CA ARG A 8 6.70 -29.54 0.77
C ARG A 8 5.50 -29.52 -0.16
N TRP A 9 4.83 -28.38 -0.24
CA TRP A 9 3.75 -28.15 -1.18
C TRP A 9 3.97 -26.81 -1.89
N THR A 10 3.72 -26.78 -3.17
CA THR A 10 3.74 -25.56 -3.98
C THR A 10 2.46 -25.59 -4.81
N ALA A 11 1.56 -24.66 -4.53
CA ALA A 11 0.31 -24.54 -5.25
C ALA A 11 0.54 -24.08 -6.68
N GLU A 12 -0.20 -24.66 -7.61
CA GLU A 12 -0.42 -24.07 -8.92
C GLU A 12 -1.46 -22.96 -8.83
N ARG A 13 -1.53 -22.10 -9.84
CA ARG A 13 -2.46 -20.96 -9.84
C ARG A 13 -3.92 -21.39 -9.70
N SER A 14 -4.31 -22.49 -10.34
CA SER A 14 -5.68 -23.02 -10.24
C SER A 14 -6.02 -23.49 -8.83
N GLU A 15 -5.08 -24.11 -8.12
CA GLU A 15 -5.24 -24.50 -6.72
C GLU A 15 -5.38 -23.27 -5.83
N SER A 16 -4.55 -22.25 -6.03
CA SER A 16 -4.62 -20.99 -5.26
C SER A 16 -5.96 -20.30 -5.44
N PHE A 17 -6.55 -20.30 -6.65
CA PHE A 17 -7.90 -19.74 -6.85
C PHE A 17 -9.00 -20.52 -6.13
N LEU A 18 -8.80 -21.78 -5.82
CA LEU A 18 -9.78 -22.61 -5.11
C LEU A 18 -9.60 -22.61 -3.58
N SER A 19 -8.36 -22.42 -3.10
CA SER A 19 -8.01 -22.63 -1.69
C SER A 19 -7.65 -21.37 -0.93
N ASP A 20 -7.16 -20.32 -1.61
CA ASP A 20 -6.68 -19.11 -0.94
C ASP A 20 -7.79 -18.09 -0.74
N ALA A 21 -7.62 -17.23 0.25
CA ALA A 21 -8.39 -16.00 0.35
C ALA A 21 -8.03 -15.06 -0.81
N HIS A 22 -9.02 -14.36 -1.36
CA HIS A 22 -8.81 -13.39 -2.42
C HIS A 22 -8.63 -11.98 -1.84
N GLY A 23 -8.02 -11.07 -2.60
CA GLY A 23 -7.97 -9.66 -2.27
C GLY A 23 -8.84 -8.84 -3.21
N ARG A 24 -9.28 -7.66 -2.74
CA ARG A 24 -9.82 -6.58 -3.56
C ARG A 24 -11.08 -6.91 -4.35
N ASP A 25 -12.22 -6.85 -3.68
CA ASP A 25 -13.52 -6.97 -4.34
C ASP A 25 -14.45 -5.87 -3.82
N HIS A 26 -14.36 -4.70 -4.43
CA HIS A 26 -15.11 -3.49 -4.08
C HIS A 26 -15.91 -2.98 -5.26
N VAL A 27 -17.14 -2.55 -4.98
CA VAL A 27 -17.93 -1.69 -5.86
C VAL A 27 -18.02 -0.33 -5.19
N THR A 28 -17.30 0.65 -5.72
CA THR A 28 -17.16 1.98 -5.11
C THR A 28 -17.74 3.05 -6.03
N LYS A 29 -18.69 3.83 -5.50
CA LYS A 29 -19.08 5.12 -6.05
C LYS A 29 -18.25 6.20 -5.39
N ILE A 30 -17.54 7.01 -6.18
CA ILE A 30 -16.76 8.15 -5.70
C ILE A 30 -17.19 9.43 -6.38
N GLU A 31 -17.25 10.51 -5.61
CA GLU A 31 -17.58 11.86 -6.06
C GLU A 31 -16.49 12.81 -5.55
N LEU A 32 -16.11 13.76 -6.40
CA LEU A 32 -15.15 14.81 -6.10
C LEU A 32 -15.82 16.16 -6.31
N ALA A 33 -15.85 17.00 -5.28
CA ALA A 33 -16.18 18.42 -5.39
C ALA A 33 -14.88 19.23 -5.47
N CYS A 34 -14.83 20.16 -6.42
CA CYS A 34 -13.67 21.01 -6.62
C CYS A 34 -14.10 22.40 -7.16
N GLU A 35 -13.20 23.36 -7.02
CA GLU A 35 -13.31 24.64 -7.73
C GLU A 35 -13.00 24.45 -9.22
N LYS A 36 -13.37 25.45 -10.04
CA LYS A 36 -13.10 25.42 -11.49
C LYS A 36 -11.61 25.32 -11.83
N ASP A 37 -10.74 25.75 -10.95
CA ASP A 37 -9.29 25.72 -11.10
C ASP A 37 -8.66 24.39 -10.62
N GLY A 38 -9.49 23.42 -10.22
CA GLY A 38 -9.08 22.09 -9.77
C GLY A 38 -8.72 22.00 -8.29
N THR A 39 -8.95 23.04 -7.47
CA THR A 39 -8.75 22.97 -6.02
C THR A 39 -9.78 22.04 -5.39
N PHE A 40 -9.34 21.03 -4.62
CA PHE A 40 -10.23 20.03 -4.01
C PHE A 40 -10.98 20.60 -2.81
N LEU A 41 -12.28 20.32 -2.76
CA LEU A 41 -13.18 20.74 -1.67
C LEU A 41 -13.67 19.55 -0.86
N ALA A 42 -14.01 18.43 -1.50
CA ALA A 42 -14.49 17.26 -0.81
C ALA A 42 -14.34 15.98 -1.66
N PHE A 43 -14.10 14.85 -0.97
CA PHE A 43 -14.34 13.51 -1.51
C PHE A 43 -15.50 12.85 -0.78
N ARG A 44 -16.35 12.15 -1.54
CA ARG A 44 -17.42 11.32 -1.00
C ARG A 44 -17.35 9.93 -1.62
N THR A 45 -17.29 8.90 -0.78
CA THR A 45 -17.26 7.51 -1.25
C THR A 45 -18.33 6.67 -0.58
N GLU A 46 -18.98 5.82 -1.38
CA GLU A 46 -19.87 4.77 -0.94
C GLU A 46 -19.39 3.45 -1.55
N THR A 47 -19.03 2.50 -0.69
CA THR A 47 -18.43 1.23 -1.12
C THR A 47 -19.23 0.06 -0.61
N TYR A 48 -19.52 -0.89 -1.50
CA TYR A 48 -19.89 -2.26 -1.15
C TYR A 48 -18.64 -3.13 -1.28
N ALA A 49 -18.25 -3.76 -0.18
CA ALA A 49 -17.06 -4.59 -0.13
C ALA A 49 -17.46 -6.05 0.13
N ASN A 50 -17.12 -6.93 -0.79
CA ASN A 50 -17.30 -8.37 -0.61
C ASN A 50 -16.34 -8.90 0.46
N VAL A 51 -16.83 -9.70 1.39
CA VAL A 51 -16.03 -10.42 2.39
C VAL A 51 -16.07 -11.94 2.19
N GLY A 52 -16.76 -12.41 1.14
CA GLY A 52 -16.90 -13.82 0.82
C GLY A 52 -17.99 -14.52 1.63
N ALA A 53 -17.98 -15.85 1.62
CA ALA A 53 -18.98 -16.66 2.29
C ALA A 53 -18.82 -16.71 3.82
N TYR A 54 -17.63 -16.46 4.32
CA TYR A 54 -17.29 -16.38 5.73
C TYR A 54 -16.08 -15.47 5.94
N LEU A 55 -15.91 -14.93 7.16
CA LEU A 55 -14.83 -14.01 7.47
C LEU A 55 -13.49 -14.74 7.59
N SER A 56 -12.46 -14.18 6.99
CA SER A 56 -11.08 -14.47 7.26
C SER A 56 -10.52 -13.48 8.29
N ASN A 57 -9.22 -13.55 8.59
CA ASN A 57 -8.61 -12.83 9.73
C ASN A 57 -8.75 -11.31 9.67
N PHE A 58 -8.55 -10.71 8.48
CA PHE A 58 -8.60 -9.26 8.27
C PHE A 58 -9.71 -8.81 7.31
N SER A 59 -10.64 -9.71 6.98
CA SER A 59 -11.72 -9.46 6.01
C SER A 59 -12.50 -8.17 6.26
N THR A 60 -12.75 -7.84 7.53
CA THR A 60 -13.51 -6.63 7.88
C THR A 60 -12.66 -5.39 7.99
N ALA A 61 -11.42 -5.50 8.46
CA ALA A 61 -10.53 -4.35 8.64
C ALA A 61 -10.00 -3.79 7.32
N THR A 62 -9.71 -4.67 6.36
CA THR A 62 -9.15 -4.31 5.06
C THR A 62 -10.03 -3.32 4.28
N PRO A 63 -11.33 -3.64 4.02
CA PRO A 63 -12.17 -2.74 3.24
C PRO A 63 -12.70 -1.54 4.02
N THR A 64 -12.67 -1.56 5.33
CA THR A 64 -13.22 -0.49 6.17
C THR A 64 -12.13 0.45 6.65
N PHE A 65 -11.40 0.07 7.68
CA PHE A 65 -10.40 0.92 8.31
C PHE A 65 -9.23 1.22 7.38
N LEU A 66 -8.60 0.18 6.81
CA LEU A 66 -7.41 0.34 5.98
C LEU A 66 -7.69 1.03 4.64
N HIS A 67 -8.89 0.84 4.10
CA HIS A 67 -9.36 1.57 2.91
C HIS A 67 -9.79 3.00 3.26
N GLY A 68 -10.67 3.15 4.25
CA GLY A 68 -11.33 4.42 4.55
C GLY A 68 -10.37 5.49 5.06
N THR A 69 -9.39 5.11 5.89
CA THR A 69 -8.43 6.06 6.46
C THR A 69 -7.42 6.63 5.46
N LEU A 70 -7.28 6.04 4.27
CA LEU A 70 -6.43 6.58 3.21
C LEU A 70 -7.19 7.30 2.08
N MET A 71 -8.49 7.54 2.26
CA MET A 71 -9.31 8.23 1.26
C MET A 71 -9.03 9.75 1.14
N ALA A 72 -8.07 10.29 1.90
CA ALA A 72 -7.53 11.64 1.66
C ALA A 72 -6.34 11.62 0.68
N GLY A 73 -5.66 10.47 0.51
CA GLY A 73 -4.43 10.38 -0.28
C GLY A 73 -3.35 11.36 0.19
N PRO A 74 -2.41 11.77 -0.67
CA PRO A 74 -1.40 12.79 -0.37
C PRO A 74 -1.93 14.23 -0.44
N TYR A 75 -3.24 14.40 -0.49
CA TYR A 75 -3.88 15.67 -0.83
C TYR A 75 -4.39 16.44 0.38
N LYS A 76 -4.30 17.76 0.29
CA LYS A 76 -5.00 18.68 1.17
C LYS A 76 -6.45 18.78 0.71
N VAL A 77 -7.32 18.03 1.37
CA VAL A 77 -8.76 18.06 1.12
C VAL A 77 -9.50 18.31 2.44
N PRO A 78 -10.34 19.35 2.54
CA PRO A 78 -10.93 19.73 3.82
C PRO A 78 -12.04 18.78 4.28
N ASN A 79 -12.71 18.08 3.35
CA ASN A 79 -13.85 17.24 3.69
C ASN A 79 -13.73 15.87 3.01
N VAL A 80 -13.87 14.81 3.79
CA VAL A 80 -13.92 13.43 3.29
C VAL A 80 -15.05 12.69 3.96
N TYR A 81 -15.93 12.12 3.16
CA TYR A 81 -16.98 11.21 3.62
C TYR A 81 -16.72 9.81 3.07
N VAL A 82 -16.68 8.83 3.95
CA VAL A 82 -16.48 7.43 3.60
C VAL A 82 -17.56 6.58 4.25
N ASN A 83 -18.29 5.83 3.43
CA ASN A 83 -19.23 4.83 3.89
C ASN A 83 -18.91 3.49 3.24
N VAL A 84 -18.64 2.47 4.04
CA VAL A 84 -18.35 1.11 3.56
C VAL A 84 -19.37 0.14 4.15
N LYS A 85 -20.02 -0.61 3.27
CA LYS A 85 -20.90 -1.71 3.62
C LYS A 85 -20.24 -3.02 3.22
N THR A 86 -19.82 -3.81 4.19
CA THR A 86 -19.33 -5.16 3.93
C THR A 86 -20.50 -6.11 3.70
N VAL A 87 -20.38 -6.97 2.69
CA VAL A 87 -21.45 -7.90 2.29
C VAL A 87 -20.91 -9.33 2.19
N PHE A 88 -21.66 -10.26 2.72
CA PHE A 88 -21.41 -11.68 2.48
C PHE A 88 -21.90 -12.09 1.11
N THR A 89 -21.12 -12.95 0.46
CA THR A 89 -21.46 -13.55 -0.83
C THR A 89 -21.11 -15.03 -0.82
N ASN A 90 -21.38 -15.74 -1.91
CA ASN A 90 -21.03 -17.15 -2.06
C ASN A 90 -19.66 -17.38 -2.72
N THR A 91 -18.77 -16.40 -2.61
CA THR A 91 -17.40 -16.51 -3.14
C THR A 91 -16.40 -16.97 -2.07
N ALA A 92 -15.14 -17.21 -2.47
CA ALA A 92 -14.05 -17.38 -1.54
C ALA A 92 -13.93 -16.17 -0.59
N PRO A 93 -13.40 -16.34 0.64
CA PRO A 93 -13.18 -15.22 1.55
C PRO A 93 -12.30 -14.16 0.91
N VAL A 94 -12.59 -12.89 1.20
CA VAL A 94 -11.74 -11.78 0.81
C VAL A 94 -10.96 -11.33 2.04
N ASP A 95 -9.63 -11.24 1.92
CA ASP A 95 -8.74 -10.86 3.00
C ASP A 95 -7.65 -9.91 2.51
N ALA A 96 -6.68 -9.64 3.38
CA ALA A 96 -5.57 -8.77 3.05
C ALA A 96 -4.74 -9.32 1.88
N TYR A 97 -4.56 -8.49 0.87
CA TYR A 97 -3.55 -8.65 -0.18
C TYR A 97 -2.63 -7.45 -0.12
N ARG A 98 -1.37 -7.57 -0.49
CA ARG A 98 -0.36 -6.50 -0.37
C ARG A 98 -0.95 -5.10 -0.62
N GLY A 99 -0.84 -4.19 0.38
CA GLY A 99 -1.50 -2.89 0.42
C GLY A 99 -2.85 -2.87 1.15
N ALA A 100 -3.57 -4.01 1.26
CA ALA A 100 -4.69 -4.25 2.17
C ALA A 100 -5.71 -3.08 2.26
N GLY A 101 -6.44 -2.81 1.20
CA GLY A 101 -7.45 -1.72 1.13
C GLY A 101 -6.91 -0.38 0.64
N ARG A 102 -5.62 -0.12 0.78
CA ARG A 102 -4.98 1.13 0.32
C ARG A 102 -4.89 1.23 -1.20
N PRO A 103 -4.58 0.16 -1.96
CA PRO A 103 -4.65 0.21 -3.42
C PRO A 103 -6.04 0.55 -3.95
N GLU A 104 -7.10 0.05 -3.31
CA GLU A 104 -8.48 0.35 -3.68
C GLU A 104 -8.84 1.81 -3.40
N ALA A 105 -8.35 2.37 -2.28
CA ALA A 105 -8.49 3.79 -2.00
C ALA A 105 -7.76 4.64 -3.03
N THR A 106 -6.50 4.34 -3.30
CA THR A 106 -5.68 5.03 -4.30
C THR A 106 -6.30 4.95 -5.69
N PHE A 107 -6.75 3.76 -6.12
CA PHE A 107 -7.41 3.59 -7.41
C PHE A 107 -8.63 4.50 -7.54
N SER A 108 -9.50 4.51 -6.53
CA SER A 108 -10.72 5.32 -6.55
C SER A 108 -10.40 6.81 -6.63
N LEU A 109 -9.49 7.30 -5.78
CA LEU A 109 -9.06 8.70 -5.76
C LEU A 109 -8.45 9.14 -7.08
N GLU A 110 -7.45 8.43 -7.55
CA GLU A 110 -6.69 8.82 -8.73
C GLU A 110 -7.55 8.77 -10.01
N ARG A 111 -8.50 7.82 -10.07
CA ARG A 111 -9.44 7.73 -11.18
C ARG A 111 -10.44 8.89 -11.23
N VAL A 112 -10.97 9.31 -10.07
CA VAL A 112 -11.89 10.46 -10.04
C VAL A 112 -11.15 11.77 -10.33
N ILE A 113 -9.90 11.92 -9.88
CA ILE A 113 -9.05 13.07 -10.20
C ILE A 113 -8.78 13.13 -11.71
N ASP A 114 -8.36 12.03 -12.31
CA ASP A 114 -8.15 11.97 -13.77
C ASP A 114 -9.42 12.26 -14.57
N LYS A 115 -10.57 11.79 -14.09
CA LYS A 115 -11.86 12.09 -14.72
C LYS A 115 -12.15 13.59 -14.65
N MET A 116 -12.02 14.18 -13.48
CA MET A 116 -12.22 15.62 -13.26
C MET A 116 -11.28 16.46 -14.15
N CYS A 117 -9.99 16.11 -14.22
CA CYS A 117 -9.03 16.82 -15.07
C CYS A 117 -9.47 16.81 -16.54
N ARG A 118 -9.94 15.67 -17.04
CA ARG A 118 -10.44 15.57 -18.44
C ARG A 118 -11.71 16.39 -18.68
N GLU A 119 -12.65 16.37 -17.73
CA GLU A 119 -13.92 17.10 -17.86
C GLU A 119 -13.74 18.63 -17.80
N LEU A 120 -12.77 19.09 -16.99
CA LEU A 120 -12.47 20.52 -16.85
C LEU A 120 -11.37 21.01 -17.81
N GLY A 121 -10.72 20.12 -18.56
CA GLY A 121 -9.61 20.46 -19.44
C GLY A 121 -8.34 20.89 -18.68
N LEU A 122 -8.12 20.38 -17.46
CA LEU A 122 -6.99 20.71 -16.61
C LEU A 122 -5.85 19.71 -16.78
N ASP A 123 -4.61 20.18 -16.58
CA ASP A 123 -3.44 19.31 -16.55
C ASP A 123 -3.42 18.47 -15.27
N ALA A 124 -3.30 17.15 -15.42
CA ALA A 124 -3.36 16.20 -14.32
C ALA A 124 -2.16 16.30 -13.34
N PHE A 125 -0.99 16.75 -13.84
CA PHE A 125 0.18 16.97 -13.02
C PHE A 125 0.01 18.26 -12.19
N GLU A 126 -0.44 19.34 -12.81
CA GLU A 126 -0.64 20.63 -12.14
C GLU A 126 -1.74 20.55 -11.07
N VAL A 127 -2.84 19.83 -11.35
CA VAL A 127 -3.89 19.62 -10.35
C VAL A 127 -3.35 18.89 -9.13
N ARG A 128 -2.52 17.87 -9.31
CA ARG A 128 -1.91 17.15 -8.18
C ARG A 128 -0.95 18.04 -7.39
N ARG A 129 -0.04 18.77 -8.07
CA ARG A 129 0.86 19.74 -7.42
C ARG A 129 0.10 20.75 -6.56
N LYS A 130 -0.96 21.32 -7.11
CA LYS A 130 -1.80 22.30 -6.41
C LYS A 130 -2.40 21.77 -5.11
N ASN A 131 -2.79 20.50 -5.09
CA ASN A 131 -3.54 19.91 -4.00
C ASN A 131 -2.67 19.07 -3.04
N PHE A 132 -1.38 18.92 -3.28
CA PHE A 132 -0.49 18.21 -2.35
C PHE A 132 -0.36 18.94 -1.01
N LEU A 133 -0.19 18.14 0.05
CA LEU A 133 0.35 18.65 1.30
C LEU A 133 1.81 19.06 1.08
N THR A 134 2.17 20.24 1.58
CA THR A 134 3.52 20.77 1.51
C THR A 134 4.34 20.41 2.76
N PRO A 135 5.68 20.36 2.69
CA PRO A 135 6.53 19.94 3.80
C PRO A 135 6.32 20.68 5.13
N ASP A 136 5.92 21.95 5.06
CA ASP A 136 5.65 22.81 6.22
C ASP A 136 4.31 22.49 6.93
N GLN A 137 3.46 21.66 6.33
CA GLN A 137 2.15 21.28 6.88
C GLN A 137 2.21 20.05 7.77
N PHE A 138 3.34 19.36 7.83
CA PHE A 138 3.49 18.17 8.69
C PHE A 138 3.92 18.53 10.12
N PRO A 139 3.45 17.77 11.14
CA PRO A 139 2.52 16.64 11.03
C PRO A 139 1.10 17.11 10.66
N TYR A 140 0.41 16.36 9.80
CA TYR A 140 -0.91 16.70 9.29
C TYR A 140 -1.95 15.66 9.67
N THR A 141 -3.01 16.09 10.34
CA THR A 141 -4.16 15.22 10.65
C THR A 141 -5.17 15.28 9.52
N THR A 142 -5.38 14.16 8.86
CA THR A 142 -6.35 14.04 7.76
C THR A 142 -7.80 14.08 8.28
N PRO A 143 -8.78 14.48 7.45
CA PRO A 143 -10.20 14.44 7.82
C PRO A 143 -10.71 13.03 8.17
N VAL A 144 -9.99 11.98 7.80
CA VAL A 144 -10.32 10.57 8.10
C VAL A 144 -9.49 9.99 9.25
N GLY A 145 -8.82 10.85 10.03
CA GLY A 145 -8.24 10.52 11.34
C GLY A 145 -6.80 9.98 11.34
N LEU A 146 -6.13 9.86 10.19
CA LEU A 146 -4.70 9.53 10.17
C LEU A 146 -3.85 10.79 10.35
N VAL A 147 -2.74 10.62 11.07
CA VAL A 147 -1.70 11.64 11.20
C VAL A 147 -0.55 11.26 10.26
N TYR A 148 -0.26 12.11 9.29
CA TYR A 148 0.91 12.00 8.43
C TYR A 148 2.07 12.70 9.10
N ASP A 149 3.18 12.03 9.27
CA ASP A 149 4.33 12.48 10.06
C ASP A 149 5.22 13.45 9.28
N THR A 150 5.54 13.13 8.02
CA THR A 150 6.44 13.91 7.17
C THR A 150 6.20 13.58 5.69
N GLY A 151 6.67 14.44 4.80
CA GLY A 151 6.61 14.18 3.36
C GLY A 151 7.08 15.36 2.51
N ASN A 152 7.47 15.04 1.27
CA ASN A 152 7.70 16.00 0.20
C ASN A 152 7.16 15.41 -1.10
N TYR A 153 5.84 15.45 -1.24
CA TYR A 153 5.13 14.79 -2.34
C TYR A 153 5.45 15.41 -3.69
N GLN A 154 5.64 16.73 -3.71
CA GLN A 154 6.01 17.44 -4.94
C GLN A 154 7.38 16.99 -5.45
N ALA A 155 8.40 16.92 -4.59
CA ALA A 155 9.73 16.49 -5.01
C ALA A 155 9.73 15.05 -5.57
N THR A 156 8.91 14.17 -4.99
CA THR A 156 8.73 12.80 -5.48
C THR A 156 8.08 12.78 -6.87
N LEU A 157 7.03 13.61 -7.08
CA LEU A 157 6.38 13.73 -8.38
C LEU A 157 7.34 14.30 -9.44
N GLU A 158 8.10 15.37 -9.12
CA GLU A 158 9.07 15.96 -10.06
C GLU A 158 10.12 14.94 -10.47
N LYS A 159 10.63 14.16 -9.53
CA LYS A 159 11.59 13.10 -9.83
C LYS A 159 11.02 12.02 -10.75
N ALA A 160 9.77 11.62 -10.52
CA ALA A 160 9.08 10.67 -11.39
C ALA A 160 8.86 11.23 -12.81
N ILE A 161 8.49 12.51 -12.94
CA ILE A 161 8.33 13.21 -14.22
C ILE A 161 9.65 13.24 -15.00
N GLU A 162 10.75 13.59 -14.33
CA GLU A 162 12.10 13.58 -14.91
C GLU A 162 12.47 12.18 -15.40
N MET A 163 12.37 11.17 -14.53
CA MET A 163 12.75 9.79 -14.85
C MET A 163 11.91 9.18 -15.98
N ALA A 164 10.62 9.53 -16.06
CA ALA A 164 9.72 9.08 -17.10
C ALA A 164 9.89 9.88 -18.41
N ASP A 165 10.70 10.93 -18.41
CA ASP A 165 10.82 11.87 -19.55
C ASP A 165 9.45 12.27 -20.09
N VAL A 166 8.62 12.85 -19.23
CA VAL A 166 7.25 13.24 -19.61
C VAL A 166 7.26 14.27 -20.74
N ALA A 167 8.25 15.17 -20.77
CA ALA A 167 8.42 16.16 -21.84
C ALA A 167 8.61 15.50 -23.22
N GLY A 168 9.36 14.39 -23.30
CA GLY A 168 9.57 13.63 -24.53
C GLY A 168 8.44 12.65 -24.89
N PHE A 169 7.39 12.57 -24.08
CA PHE A 169 6.34 11.56 -24.27
C PHE A 169 5.60 11.69 -25.61
N GLY A 170 5.32 12.91 -26.06
CA GLY A 170 4.66 13.16 -27.36
C GLY A 170 5.43 12.56 -28.54
N ALA A 171 6.74 12.73 -28.58
CA ALA A 171 7.61 12.14 -29.61
C ALA A 171 7.56 10.61 -29.56
N ARG A 172 7.58 10.02 -28.35
CA ARG A 172 7.45 8.56 -28.17
C ARG A 172 6.10 8.01 -28.61
N VAL A 173 5.02 8.77 -28.42
CA VAL A 173 3.68 8.42 -28.94
C VAL A 173 3.72 8.38 -30.47
N ALA A 174 4.23 9.44 -31.12
CA ALA A 174 4.35 9.52 -32.58
C ALA A 174 5.18 8.35 -33.16
N ALA A 175 6.34 8.08 -32.59
CA ALA A 175 7.20 6.98 -32.99
C ALA A 175 6.55 5.60 -32.79
N SER A 176 5.73 5.42 -31.75
CA SER A 176 4.98 4.18 -31.54
C SER A 176 3.86 4.01 -32.57
N LYS A 177 3.11 5.10 -32.83
CA LYS A 177 2.04 5.10 -33.84
C LYS A 177 2.54 4.79 -35.24
N ALA A 178 3.72 5.30 -35.62
CA ALA A 178 4.36 4.99 -36.91
C ALA A 178 4.67 3.50 -37.06
N ARG A 179 4.77 2.75 -35.96
CA ARG A 179 4.96 1.30 -35.94
C ARG A 179 3.68 0.50 -35.69
N GLY A 180 2.51 1.15 -35.81
CA GLY A 180 1.21 0.51 -35.57
C GLY A 180 0.96 0.17 -34.08
N LYS A 181 1.64 0.83 -33.14
CA LYS A 181 1.50 0.59 -31.69
C LYS A 181 0.94 1.80 -30.98
N LEU A 182 0.17 1.56 -29.93
CA LEU A 182 -0.31 2.58 -29.01
C LEU A 182 0.66 2.72 -27.82
N ARG A 183 0.78 3.93 -27.32
CA ARG A 183 1.53 4.24 -26.09
C ARG A 183 0.69 5.14 -25.20
N GLY A 184 0.60 4.80 -23.93
CA GLY A 184 -0.12 5.57 -22.91
C GLY A 184 0.83 6.02 -21.80
N LEU A 185 0.45 7.10 -21.14
CA LEU A 185 1.04 7.60 -19.91
C LEU A 185 -0.05 7.59 -18.85
N GLY A 186 0.25 7.02 -17.69
CA GLY A 186 -0.61 7.05 -16.50
C GLY A 186 0.14 7.73 -15.35
N LEU A 187 -0.61 8.44 -14.52
CA LEU A 187 -0.11 9.05 -13.31
C LEU A 187 -0.95 8.57 -12.13
N SER A 188 -0.29 8.14 -11.06
CA SER A 188 -0.92 7.86 -9.78
C SER A 188 0.02 8.31 -8.67
N THR A 189 -0.52 9.01 -7.69
CA THR A 189 0.20 9.40 -6.49
C THR A 189 -0.45 8.72 -5.29
N TRP A 190 0.34 8.20 -4.37
CA TRP A 190 -0.16 7.42 -3.26
C TRP A 190 0.69 7.59 -2.01
N ILE A 191 0.09 7.30 -0.89
CA ILE A 191 0.75 7.23 0.41
C ILE A 191 0.45 5.86 1.03
N GLU A 192 1.40 5.34 1.78
CA GLU A 192 1.25 4.08 2.51
C GLU A 192 1.40 4.33 4.01
N ALA A 193 0.52 3.74 4.80
CA ALA A 193 0.69 3.67 6.24
C ALA A 193 1.56 2.46 6.57
N CYS A 194 2.85 2.67 6.73
CA CYS A 194 3.82 1.63 7.05
C CYS A 194 3.75 1.27 8.53
N GLY A 195 3.38 0.01 8.81
CA GLY A 195 3.19 -0.48 10.16
C GLY A 195 1.85 -0.05 10.78
N ILE A 196 1.38 -0.84 11.74
CA ILE A 196 0.17 -0.56 12.53
C ILE A 196 0.57 -0.54 14.00
N ALA A 197 1.64 0.16 14.30
CA ALA A 197 2.17 0.37 15.63
C ALA A 197 1.89 1.82 16.09
N PRO A 198 1.79 2.04 17.37
CA PRO A 198 1.85 1.07 18.46
C PRO A 198 0.54 0.31 18.67
N SER A 199 0.62 -0.85 19.31
CA SER A 199 -0.51 -1.77 19.54
C SER A 199 -1.74 -1.13 20.18
N HIS A 200 -1.57 -0.11 21.02
CA HIS A 200 -2.68 0.57 21.70
C HIS A 200 -3.61 1.31 20.71
N LEU A 201 -3.08 1.82 19.59
CA LEU A 201 -3.91 2.47 18.56
C LEU A 201 -4.85 1.46 17.90
N VAL A 202 -4.38 0.23 17.69
CA VAL A 202 -5.21 -0.83 17.13
C VAL A 202 -6.18 -1.39 18.16
N GLY A 203 -5.81 -1.35 19.46
CA GLY A 203 -6.69 -1.67 20.58
C GLY A 203 -7.95 -0.80 20.63
N VAL A 204 -7.84 0.49 20.29
CA VAL A 204 -8.98 1.42 20.16
C VAL A 204 -9.99 0.94 19.10
N LEU A 205 -9.53 0.20 18.09
CA LEU A 205 -10.35 -0.39 17.04
C LEU A 205 -10.91 -1.77 17.43
N GLY A 206 -10.73 -2.19 18.67
CA GLY A 206 -11.24 -3.47 19.19
C GLY A 206 -10.31 -4.65 18.99
N SER A 207 -9.10 -4.48 18.44
CA SER A 207 -8.11 -5.55 18.34
C SER A 207 -7.60 -5.96 19.74
N ARG A 208 -7.54 -7.26 19.97
CA ARG A 208 -6.97 -7.85 21.20
C ARG A 208 -5.60 -8.46 20.98
N VAL A 209 -4.98 -8.20 19.83
CA VAL A 209 -3.67 -8.74 19.44
C VAL A 209 -2.63 -7.63 19.58
N GLY A 210 -1.50 -7.94 20.20
CA GLY A 210 -0.33 -7.06 20.19
C GLY A 210 0.25 -6.99 18.78
N LEU A 211 0.41 -5.78 18.28
CA LEU A 211 1.03 -5.51 16.98
C LEU A 211 2.45 -5.02 17.23
N TYR A 212 3.35 -5.94 17.49
CA TYR A 212 4.77 -5.67 17.61
C TYR A 212 5.55 -6.60 16.68
N ASP A 213 6.75 -6.20 16.34
CA ASP A 213 7.71 -7.04 15.65
C ASP A 213 8.99 -7.15 16.48
N ALA A 214 9.78 -8.15 16.20
CA ALA A 214 11.04 -8.40 16.89
C ALA A 214 12.09 -8.92 15.91
N ALA A 215 13.35 -8.58 16.21
CA ALA A 215 14.48 -9.10 15.49
C ALA A 215 15.53 -9.62 16.47
N THR A 216 16.18 -10.73 16.12
CA THR A 216 17.35 -11.24 16.81
C THR A 216 18.55 -11.11 15.88
N VAL A 217 19.55 -10.35 16.31
CA VAL A 217 20.81 -10.18 15.58
C VAL A 217 21.87 -11.07 16.25
N ARG A 218 22.43 -12.00 15.49
CA ARG A 218 23.48 -12.92 15.94
C ARG A 218 24.78 -12.64 15.20
N VAL A 219 25.82 -12.33 15.93
CA VAL A 219 27.19 -12.29 15.41
C VAL A 219 27.77 -13.69 15.51
N ASN A 220 28.11 -14.29 14.39
CA ASN A 220 28.70 -15.63 14.33
C ASN A 220 30.23 -15.56 14.53
N ALA A 221 30.83 -16.66 15.03
CA ALA A 221 32.28 -16.73 15.23
C ALA A 221 33.09 -16.54 13.93
N THR A 222 32.46 -16.75 12.78
CA THR A 222 33.04 -16.52 11.45
C THR A 222 33.04 -15.04 11.01
N GLY A 223 32.44 -14.13 11.81
CA GLY A 223 32.27 -12.72 11.48
C GLY A 223 31.02 -12.39 10.68
N ASN A 224 30.28 -13.37 10.19
CA ASN A 224 29.00 -13.15 9.53
C ASN A 224 27.89 -12.86 10.55
N ILE A 225 26.89 -12.09 10.11
CA ILE A 225 25.73 -11.72 10.93
C ILE A 225 24.49 -12.44 10.40
N SER A 226 23.75 -13.08 11.28
CA SER A 226 22.42 -13.62 10.98
C SER A 226 21.36 -12.78 11.71
N VAL A 227 20.38 -12.28 10.97
CA VAL A 227 19.28 -11.45 11.49
C VAL A 227 17.97 -12.20 11.29
N MET A 228 17.39 -12.66 12.39
CA MET A 228 16.10 -13.36 12.38
C MET A 228 14.99 -12.37 12.68
N VAL A 229 14.03 -12.23 11.77
CA VAL A 229 12.94 -11.25 11.86
C VAL A 229 11.57 -11.92 11.79
N GLY A 230 10.59 -11.37 12.50
CA GLY A 230 9.21 -11.84 12.46
C GLY A 230 8.46 -11.44 11.20
N ALA A 231 8.89 -10.37 10.53
CA ALA A 231 8.33 -9.95 9.24
C ALA A 231 8.71 -10.91 8.12
N HIS A 232 7.76 -11.17 7.20
CA HIS A 232 7.96 -12.05 6.06
C HIS A 232 7.93 -11.25 4.75
N SER A 233 8.89 -11.48 3.85
CA SER A 233 8.95 -10.81 2.56
C SER A 233 7.86 -11.33 1.60
N HIS A 234 7.11 -10.40 1.03
CA HIS A 234 6.11 -10.63 -0.03
C HIS A 234 6.54 -9.92 -1.33
N GLY A 235 7.85 -9.72 -1.51
CA GLY A 235 8.43 -8.98 -2.62
C GLY A 235 8.77 -7.52 -2.32
N GLN A 236 8.65 -7.06 -1.05
CA GLN A 236 9.00 -5.69 -0.66
C GLN A 236 10.50 -5.49 -0.37
N GLY A 237 11.33 -6.54 -0.50
CA GLY A 237 12.79 -6.43 -0.44
C GLY A 237 13.35 -6.40 0.99
N HIS A 238 12.72 -7.07 1.94
CA HIS A 238 13.18 -7.09 3.34
C HIS A 238 14.62 -7.57 3.48
N GLU A 239 15.04 -8.56 2.66
CA GLU A 239 16.39 -9.11 2.69
C GLU A 239 17.43 -8.01 2.42
N THR A 240 17.16 -7.14 1.45
CA THR A 240 18.05 -6.02 1.09
C THR A 240 18.00 -4.92 2.14
N VAL A 241 16.80 -4.44 2.45
CA VAL A 241 16.63 -3.26 3.32
C VAL A 241 17.14 -3.54 4.73
N PHE A 242 16.83 -4.70 5.30
CA PHE A 242 17.28 -5.04 6.65
C PHE A 242 18.78 -5.31 6.70
N ALA A 243 19.35 -5.93 5.64
CA ALA A 243 20.81 -6.08 5.54
C ALA A 243 21.52 -4.73 5.51
N GLN A 244 21.02 -3.76 4.73
CA GLN A 244 21.57 -2.40 4.67
C GLN A 244 21.54 -1.71 6.03
N ILE A 245 20.42 -1.77 6.75
CA ILE A 245 20.29 -1.15 8.08
C ILE A 245 21.28 -1.74 9.07
N VAL A 246 21.43 -3.07 9.10
CA VAL A 246 22.34 -3.75 10.04
C VAL A 246 23.79 -3.50 9.65
N ALA A 247 24.11 -3.57 8.35
CA ALA A 247 25.45 -3.33 7.83
C ALA A 247 25.93 -1.91 8.16
N GLU A 248 25.10 -0.90 7.96
CA GLU A 248 25.39 0.50 8.28
C GLU A 248 25.62 0.68 9.79
N LYS A 249 24.76 0.10 10.63
CA LYS A 249 24.88 0.21 12.10
C LYS A 249 26.12 -0.47 12.66
N LEU A 250 26.57 -1.55 12.06
CA LEU A 250 27.72 -2.32 12.52
C LEU A 250 29.02 -1.99 11.79
N GLY A 251 28.98 -1.18 10.73
CA GLY A 251 30.15 -0.82 9.93
C GLY A 251 30.73 -2.00 9.14
N ILE A 252 29.90 -2.90 8.63
CA ILE A 252 30.29 -4.12 7.90
C ILE A 252 29.69 -4.13 6.50
N PRO A 253 30.22 -4.95 5.57
CA PRO A 253 29.63 -5.13 4.25
C PRO A 253 28.22 -5.78 4.34
N GLU A 254 27.27 -5.32 3.51
CA GLU A 254 25.93 -5.91 3.40
C GLU A 254 25.97 -7.41 3.09
N SER A 255 26.94 -7.86 2.28
CA SER A 255 27.15 -9.27 1.94
C SER A 255 27.51 -10.17 3.13
N SER A 256 27.86 -9.59 4.27
CA SER A 256 28.13 -10.31 5.52
C SER A 256 26.87 -10.49 6.37
N VAL A 257 25.70 -9.96 5.94
CA VAL A 257 24.45 -10.01 6.68
C VAL A 257 23.45 -10.93 5.98
N GLU A 258 23.04 -11.98 6.68
CA GLU A 258 21.98 -12.90 6.25
C GLU A 258 20.68 -12.57 6.97
N ILE A 259 19.61 -12.34 6.21
CA ILE A 259 18.26 -12.14 6.75
C ILE A 259 17.50 -13.46 6.71
N VAL A 260 17.02 -13.89 7.86
CA VAL A 260 16.23 -15.12 8.02
C VAL A 260 14.81 -14.77 8.39
N HIS A 261 13.86 -15.14 7.55
CA HIS A 261 12.42 -14.98 7.76
C HIS A 261 11.65 -16.21 7.29
N GLY A 262 10.35 -16.30 7.62
CA GLY A 262 9.46 -17.35 7.12
C GLY A 262 9.67 -18.75 7.70
N ASP A 263 10.64 -18.95 8.60
CA ASP A 263 10.90 -20.21 9.29
C ASP A 263 10.52 -20.08 10.77
N THR A 264 9.33 -20.56 11.11
CA THR A 264 8.77 -20.46 12.47
C THR A 264 9.57 -21.20 13.55
N SER A 265 10.57 -22.01 13.17
CA SER A 265 11.48 -22.66 14.13
C SER A 265 12.69 -21.76 14.49
N LYS A 266 12.94 -20.71 13.72
CA LYS A 266 14.13 -19.85 13.86
C LYS A 266 13.82 -18.41 14.21
N ILE A 267 12.67 -17.91 13.74
CA ILE A 267 12.33 -16.50 13.86
C ILE A 267 11.56 -16.18 15.15
N PRO A 268 11.69 -14.96 15.69
CA PRO A 268 10.81 -14.49 16.75
C PRO A 268 9.38 -14.26 16.22
N PHE A 269 8.46 -13.95 17.14
CA PHE A 269 7.11 -13.54 16.74
C PHE A 269 7.15 -12.26 15.92
N GLY A 270 6.25 -12.15 14.94
CA GLY A 270 5.92 -10.96 14.18
C GLY A 270 4.57 -11.12 13.51
N MET A 271 4.04 -10.01 12.98
CA MET A 271 2.75 -10.01 12.27
C MET A 271 2.82 -10.59 10.85
N GLY A 272 4.02 -10.90 10.37
CA GLY A 272 4.23 -11.61 9.13
C GLY A 272 4.29 -10.73 7.87
N SER A 273 4.26 -9.42 8.00
CA SER A 273 4.36 -8.54 6.81
C SER A 273 5.18 -7.29 7.05
#